data_85bd49dab355d99940549b567c88a000
#
_entry.id   85bd49dab355d99940549b567c88a000
#
_cell.length_a   1.000
_cell.length_b   1.000
_cell.length_c   1.000
_cell.angle_alpha   90.00
_cell.angle_beta   90.00
_cell.angle_gamma   90.00
#
_symmetry.space_group_name_H-M   'P 1'
#
loop_
_entity.id
_entity.type
_entity.pdbx_description
1 polymer ?
#
loop_
_entity_poly.entity_id
_entity_poly.type
_entity_poly.pdbx_seq_one_letter_code
_entity_poly.pdbx_strand_id
1 'polypeptide(L)'
;LMAENTDLAGSVIFEIGQSAYDGRSSTAVRNMRRLAELGFRFSLDKVRRLDMDFQELARSDVRFLKIGAQSLQDEIVESGEGPVFRALPDLAAEDFAALARRYGVDIIAEKIEDERQTVEVLELNIGYGQGHLFGEPRAIRGAILAETDPPADYLQAPLRRRAG
;
A
#
# COMPACT_ATOMS: atom_id res chain seq x y z
N LEU A 1 -12.26 17.38 11.84
CA LEU A 1 -12.11 15.95 12.15
C LEU A 1 -10.67 15.49 11.90
N MET A 2 -10.14 15.49 10.64
CA MET A 2 -8.77 15.02 10.36
C MET A 2 -7.69 15.93 10.94
N ALA A 3 -7.89 17.25 10.94
CA ALA A 3 -6.97 18.22 11.55
C ALA A 3 -6.90 18.12 13.09
N GLU A 4 -7.88 17.49 13.72
CA GLU A 4 -7.96 17.27 15.17
C GLU A 4 -7.40 15.89 15.57
N ASN A 5 -7.05 15.04 14.59
CA ASN A 5 -6.57 13.68 14.76
C ASN A 5 -5.28 13.45 13.96
N THR A 6 -4.38 14.41 13.98
CA THR A 6 -3.08 14.33 13.27
C THR A 6 -2.14 13.30 13.90
N ASP A 7 -2.36 12.91 15.14
CA ASP A 7 -1.71 11.81 15.83
C ASP A 7 -1.95 10.47 15.16
N LEU A 8 -3.07 10.32 14.43
CA LEU A 8 -3.39 9.12 13.66
C LEU A 8 -2.73 9.08 12.27
N ALA A 9 -2.16 10.19 11.80
CA ALA A 9 -1.66 10.30 10.42
C ALA A 9 -0.62 9.24 10.05
N GLY A 10 0.25 8.85 11.00
CA GLY A 10 1.23 7.78 10.80
C GLY A 10 0.66 6.38 10.80
N SER A 11 -0.59 6.19 11.25
CA SER A 11 -1.23 4.88 11.43
C SER A 11 -2.40 4.64 10.47
N VAL A 12 -2.83 5.67 9.73
CA VAL A 12 -3.98 5.61 8.81
C VAL A 12 -3.53 5.85 7.38
N ILE A 13 -3.92 4.95 6.49
CA ILE A 13 -3.71 5.06 5.05
C ILE A 13 -5.09 5.09 4.39
N PHE A 14 -5.33 6.10 3.55
CA PHE A 14 -6.56 6.20 2.78
C PHE A 14 -6.45 5.38 1.49
N GLU A 15 -7.39 4.51 1.27
CA GLU A 15 -7.45 3.69 0.06
C GLU A 15 -8.36 4.32 -0.98
N ILE A 16 -7.89 4.46 -2.21
CA ILE A 16 -8.59 5.09 -3.34
C ILE A 16 -8.47 4.15 -4.54
N GLY A 17 -9.58 3.81 -5.19
CA GLY A 17 -9.52 3.04 -6.43
C GLY A 17 -8.81 3.81 -7.56
N GLN A 18 -8.00 3.11 -8.38
CA GLN A 18 -7.23 3.74 -9.47
C GLN A 18 -8.11 4.61 -10.38
N SER A 19 -9.28 4.14 -10.78
CA SER A 19 -10.18 4.91 -11.65
C SER A 19 -10.68 6.22 -11.03
N ALA A 20 -10.90 6.23 -9.70
CA ALA A 20 -11.28 7.43 -8.97
C ALA A 20 -10.08 8.39 -8.83
N TYR A 21 -8.88 7.84 -8.66
CA TYR A 21 -7.65 8.63 -8.64
C TYR A 21 -7.41 9.29 -10.00
N ASP A 22 -7.52 8.56 -11.10
CA ASP A 22 -7.31 9.06 -12.46
C ASP A 22 -8.34 10.14 -12.83
N GLY A 23 -9.61 9.95 -12.46
CA GLY A 23 -10.70 10.90 -12.71
C GLY A 23 -10.87 12.00 -11.65
N ARG A 24 -9.92 12.17 -10.72
CA ARG A 24 -10.05 13.09 -9.60
C ARG A 24 -10.19 14.55 -10.02
N SER A 25 -11.15 15.24 -9.43
CA SER A 25 -11.38 16.67 -9.64
C SER A 25 -10.26 17.51 -8.99
N SER A 26 -10.15 18.79 -9.41
CA SER A 26 -9.23 19.74 -8.78
C SER A 26 -9.50 19.90 -7.26
N THR A 27 -10.75 19.74 -6.83
CA THR A 27 -11.11 19.75 -5.41
C THR A 27 -10.59 18.52 -4.68
N ALA A 28 -10.70 17.33 -5.29
CA ALA A 28 -10.13 16.10 -4.72
C ALA A 28 -8.60 16.21 -4.59
N VAL A 29 -7.92 16.72 -5.61
CA VAL A 29 -6.45 16.96 -5.58
C VAL A 29 -6.08 17.88 -4.41
N ARG A 30 -6.79 19.00 -4.23
CA ARG A 30 -6.54 19.91 -3.10
C ARG A 30 -6.77 19.24 -1.74
N ASN A 31 -7.82 18.43 -1.62
CA ASN A 31 -8.11 17.74 -0.37
C ASN A 31 -7.07 16.66 -0.05
N MET A 32 -6.63 15.90 -1.05
CA MET A 32 -5.53 14.93 -0.90
C MET A 32 -4.26 15.62 -0.42
N ARG A 33 -3.89 16.76 -1.06
CA ARG A 33 -2.71 17.54 -0.61
C ARG A 33 -2.83 17.97 0.84
N ARG A 34 -3.98 18.49 1.27
CA ARG A 34 -4.20 18.87 2.67
C ARG A 34 -4.07 17.71 3.64
N LEU A 35 -4.56 16.53 3.26
CA LEU A 35 -4.40 15.33 4.07
C LEU A 35 -2.92 14.88 4.12
N ALA A 36 -2.21 14.96 3.00
CA ALA A 36 -0.79 14.67 2.93
C ALA A 36 0.04 15.63 3.81
N GLU A 37 -0.27 16.94 3.80
CA GLU A 37 0.35 17.96 4.67
C GLU A 37 0.11 17.67 6.15
N LEU A 38 -1.00 17.03 6.51
CA LEU A 38 -1.27 16.53 7.87
C LEU A 38 -0.56 15.21 8.20
N GLY A 39 0.16 14.63 7.25
CA GLY A 39 0.92 13.39 7.42
C GLY A 39 0.19 12.11 7.00
N PHE A 40 -1.04 12.20 6.51
CA PHE A 40 -1.77 11.03 5.99
C PHE A 40 -1.17 10.56 4.66
N ARG A 41 -1.31 9.27 4.37
CA ARG A 41 -0.81 8.62 3.16
C ARG A 41 -1.94 7.95 2.40
N PHE A 42 -1.69 7.63 1.15
CA PHE A 42 -2.67 7.01 0.26
C PHE A 42 -2.17 5.67 -0.27
N SER A 43 -3.11 4.78 -0.52
CA SER A 43 -2.95 3.54 -1.27
C SER A 43 -3.88 3.56 -2.48
N LEU A 44 -3.40 3.16 -3.65
CA LEU A 44 -4.27 2.90 -4.78
C LEU A 44 -4.71 1.45 -4.79
N ASP A 45 -6.02 1.26 -4.79
CA ASP A 45 -6.68 -0.05 -4.87
C ASP A 45 -7.15 -0.36 -6.29
N LYS A 46 -7.32 -1.64 -6.59
CA LYS A 46 -7.81 -2.12 -7.90
C LYS A 46 -7.00 -1.56 -9.06
N VAL A 47 -5.69 -1.53 -8.89
CA VAL A 47 -4.78 -1.09 -9.94
C VAL A 47 -4.80 -2.11 -11.07
N ARG A 48 -5.06 -1.62 -12.29
CA ARG A 48 -5.11 -2.40 -13.52
C ARG A 48 -4.15 -1.88 -14.59
N ARG A 49 -3.93 -0.57 -14.61
CA ARG A 49 -2.96 0.06 -15.51
C ARG A 49 -1.64 0.23 -14.78
N LEU A 50 -0.56 -0.29 -15.36
CA LEU A 50 0.79 -0.25 -14.79
C LEU A 50 1.62 0.92 -15.33
N ASP A 51 1.21 1.54 -16.43
CA ASP A 51 1.84 2.69 -17.09
C ASP A 51 1.56 4.02 -16.35
N MET A 52 1.82 4.04 -15.04
CA MET A 52 1.55 5.19 -14.18
C MET A 52 2.75 6.12 -14.08
N ASP A 53 2.49 7.41 -13.87
CA ASP A 53 3.52 8.37 -13.49
C ASP A 53 3.86 8.23 -12.00
N PHE A 54 4.92 7.49 -11.69
CA PHE A 54 5.39 7.28 -10.31
C PHE A 54 5.82 8.59 -9.63
N GLN A 55 6.26 9.59 -10.39
CA GLN A 55 6.59 10.89 -9.84
C GLN A 55 5.34 11.62 -9.35
N GLU A 56 4.25 11.54 -10.11
CA GLU A 56 2.94 12.09 -9.71
C GLU A 56 2.37 11.34 -8.51
N LEU A 57 2.50 10.02 -8.45
CA LEU A 57 2.12 9.22 -7.29
C LEU A 57 2.86 9.68 -6.03
N ALA A 58 4.18 9.83 -6.13
CA ALA A 58 5.00 10.30 -5.02
C ALA A 58 4.62 11.72 -4.55
N ARG A 59 4.34 12.64 -5.49
CA ARG A 59 3.86 14.01 -5.18
C ARG A 59 2.49 14.04 -4.51
N SER A 60 1.68 13.02 -4.78
CA SER A 60 0.34 12.86 -4.20
C SER A 60 0.35 12.07 -2.88
N ASP A 61 1.54 11.76 -2.33
CA ASP A 61 1.73 10.92 -1.14
C ASP A 61 1.07 9.53 -1.23
N VAL A 62 0.95 8.99 -2.43
CA VAL A 62 0.62 7.58 -2.65
C VAL A 62 1.84 6.74 -2.28
N ARG A 63 1.66 5.79 -1.37
CA ARG A 63 2.73 4.93 -0.86
C ARG A 63 2.57 3.47 -1.21
N PHE A 64 1.38 3.07 -1.58
CA PHE A 64 1.09 1.67 -1.92
C PHE A 64 0.24 1.57 -3.18
N LEU A 65 0.53 0.56 -3.99
CA LEU A 65 -0.28 0.11 -5.13
C LEU A 65 -0.74 -1.31 -4.86
N LYS A 66 -2.04 -1.53 -4.80
CA LYS A 66 -2.64 -2.85 -4.62
C LYS A 66 -3.04 -3.42 -5.98
N ILE A 67 -2.37 -4.48 -6.37
CA ILE A 67 -2.51 -5.10 -7.70
C ILE A 67 -2.86 -6.57 -7.51
N GLY A 68 -3.91 -7.06 -8.16
CA GLY A 68 -4.27 -8.47 -8.12
C GLY A 68 -3.14 -9.35 -8.65
N ALA A 69 -2.78 -10.42 -7.93
CA ALA A 69 -1.73 -11.35 -8.35
C ALA A 69 -2.00 -11.89 -9.77
N GLN A 70 -3.23 -12.31 -10.04
CA GLN A 70 -3.62 -12.74 -11.39
C GLN A 70 -3.49 -11.63 -12.42
N SER A 71 -3.83 -10.38 -12.07
CA SER A 71 -3.70 -9.23 -12.99
C SER A 71 -2.24 -8.93 -13.35
N LEU A 72 -1.31 -9.13 -12.41
CA LEU A 72 0.13 -9.03 -12.70
C LEU A 72 0.54 -10.06 -13.74
N GLN A 73 0.13 -11.33 -13.55
CA GLN A 73 0.45 -12.42 -14.47
C GLN A 73 -0.15 -12.22 -15.86
N ASP A 74 -1.41 -11.78 -15.94
CA ASP A 74 -2.11 -11.54 -17.21
C ASP A 74 -1.45 -10.42 -18.04
N GLU A 75 -0.72 -9.51 -17.41
CA GLU A 75 0.00 -8.42 -18.07
C GLU A 75 1.43 -8.80 -18.52
N ILE A 76 1.98 -9.92 -18.06
CA ILE A 76 3.31 -10.39 -18.47
C ILE A 76 3.27 -10.94 -19.89
N VAL A 77 4.23 -10.52 -20.71
CA VAL A 77 4.47 -11.02 -22.05
C VAL A 77 5.96 -11.28 -22.24
N GLU A 78 6.29 -12.30 -23.01
CA GLU A 78 7.69 -12.60 -23.37
C GLU A 78 8.19 -11.60 -24.42
N SER A 79 9.37 -11.05 -24.17
CA SER A 79 10.12 -10.24 -25.13
C SER A 79 11.43 -10.94 -25.49
N GLY A 80 12.18 -10.37 -26.45
CA GLY A 80 13.48 -10.92 -26.83
C GLY A 80 14.54 -10.86 -25.72
N GLU A 81 14.31 -10.07 -24.68
CA GLU A 81 15.20 -9.86 -23.54
C GLU A 81 14.65 -10.45 -22.22
N GLY A 82 13.50 -11.13 -22.27
CA GLY A 82 12.84 -11.74 -21.11
C GLY A 82 11.42 -11.21 -20.87
N PRO A 83 10.79 -11.60 -19.76
CA PRO A 83 9.42 -11.20 -19.44
C PRO A 83 9.34 -9.69 -19.14
N VAL A 84 8.34 -9.03 -19.72
CA VAL A 84 8.00 -7.62 -19.51
C VAL A 84 6.50 -7.48 -19.27
N PHE A 85 6.08 -6.38 -18.67
CA PHE A 85 4.65 -6.03 -18.66
C PHE A 85 4.27 -5.44 -20.02
N ARG A 86 3.12 -5.82 -20.55
CA ARG A 86 2.59 -5.30 -21.82
C ARG A 86 2.53 -3.78 -21.84
N ALA A 87 2.18 -3.17 -20.73
CA ALA A 87 2.11 -1.71 -20.56
C ALA A 87 3.48 -1.04 -20.42
N LEU A 88 4.56 -1.80 -20.16
CA LEU A 88 5.92 -1.33 -19.90
C LEU A 88 6.94 -2.19 -20.66
N PRO A 89 6.96 -2.15 -22.00
CA PRO A 89 7.74 -3.08 -22.82
C PRO A 89 9.27 -2.87 -22.70
N ASP A 90 9.69 -1.72 -22.21
CA ASP A 90 11.12 -1.38 -22.03
C ASP A 90 11.61 -1.63 -20.61
N LEU A 91 10.80 -2.28 -19.76
CA LEU A 91 11.14 -2.57 -18.37
C LEU A 91 10.96 -4.07 -18.10
N ALA A 92 12.01 -4.74 -17.65
CA ALA A 92 11.88 -6.14 -17.20
C ALA A 92 10.84 -6.25 -16.07
N ALA A 93 10.00 -7.28 -16.10
CA ALA A 93 8.90 -7.42 -15.16
C ALA A 93 9.40 -7.46 -13.70
N GLU A 94 10.55 -8.08 -13.46
CA GLU A 94 11.22 -8.14 -12.14
C GLU A 94 11.70 -6.78 -11.62
N ASP A 95 11.92 -5.80 -12.49
CA ASP A 95 12.39 -4.46 -12.13
C ASP A 95 11.26 -3.49 -11.80
N PHE A 96 10.02 -3.86 -12.06
CA PHE A 96 8.85 -2.99 -11.83
C PHE A 96 8.70 -2.57 -10.35
N ALA A 97 8.84 -3.52 -9.43
CA ALA A 97 8.77 -3.22 -8.00
C ALA A 97 9.95 -2.33 -7.54
N ALA A 98 11.14 -2.53 -8.13
CA ALA A 98 12.30 -1.68 -7.84
C ALA A 98 12.09 -0.25 -8.37
N LEU A 99 11.50 -0.10 -9.55
CA LEU A 99 11.12 1.21 -10.11
C LEU A 99 10.14 1.94 -9.17
N ALA A 100 9.07 1.29 -8.74
CA ALA A 100 8.10 1.88 -7.81
C ALA A 100 8.77 2.34 -6.50
N ARG A 101 9.60 1.49 -5.90
CA ARG A 101 10.34 1.81 -4.66
C ARG A 101 11.26 3.02 -4.79
N ARG A 102 11.85 3.28 -5.95
CA ARG A 102 12.68 4.49 -6.19
C ARG A 102 11.89 5.79 -6.00
N TYR A 103 10.56 5.74 -6.16
CA TYR A 103 9.66 6.86 -5.92
C TYR A 103 8.96 6.78 -4.55
N GLY A 104 9.38 5.86 -3.68
CA GLY A 104 8.79 5.65 -2.37
C GLY A 104 7.40 5.03 -2.41
N VAL A 105 7.13 4.23 -3.45
CA VAL A 105 5.87 3.51 -3.63
C VAL A 105 6.15 2.01 -3.56
N ASP A 106 5.48 1.30 -2.67
CA ASP A 106 5.54 -0.16 -2.56
C ASP A 106 4.35 -0.82 -3.25
N ILE A 107 4.57 -2.01 -3.79
CA ILE A 107 3.53 -2.81 -4.42
C ILE A 107 3.05 -3.87 -3.43
N ILE A 108 1.75 -4.01 -3.30
CA ILE A 108 1.08 -5.08 -2.56
C ILE A 108 0.36 -5.96 -3.57
N ALA A 109 0.81 -7.20 -3.73
CA ALA A 109 0.07 -8.18 -4.51
C ALA A 109 -1.14 -8.64 -3.69
N GLU A 110 -2.35 -8.48 -4.23
CA GLU A 110 -3.58 -8.87 -3.56
C GLU A 110 -4.25 -10.08 -4.21
N LYS A 111 -5.17 -10.71 -3.46
CA LYS A 111 -5.92 -11.89 -3.89
C LYS A 111 -5.00 -13.07 -4.22
N ILE A 112 -3.99 -13.27 -3.38
CA ILE A 112 -3.15 -14.47 -3.44
C ILE A 112 -3.94 -15.62 -2.83
N GLU A 113 -4.25 -16.63 -3.65
CA GLU A 113 -5.11 -17.74 -3.27
C GLU A 113 -4.33 -19.06 -3.08
N ASP A 114 -3.15 -19.16 -3.70
CA ASP A 114 -2.32 -20.38 -3.66
C ASP A 114 -0.81 -20.07 -3.59
N GLU A 115 -0.04 -21.12 -3.30
CA GLU A 115 1.43 -21.04 -3.18
C GLU A 115 2.11 -20.70 -4.53
N ARG A 116 1.54 -21.12 -5.65
CA ARG A 116 2.08 -20.83 -6.97
C ARG A 116 2.07 -19.33 -7.24
N GLN A 117 0.94 -18.68 -6.98
CA GLN A 117 0.83 -17.22 -7.10
C GLN A 117 1.83 -16.50 -6.18
N THR A 118 2.10 -17.05 -4.99
CA THR A 118 3.13 -16.51 -4.09
C THR A 118 4.50 -16.53 -4.73
N VAL A 119 4.89 -17.66 -5.33
CA VAL A 119 6.19 -17.78 -6.03
C VAL A 119 6.27 -16.80 -7.19
N GLU A 120 5.24 -16.73 -8.02
CA GLU A 120 5.16 -15.82 -9.16
C GLU A 120 5.28 -14.33 -8.73
N VAL A 121 4.68 -13.96 -7.62
CA VAL A 121 4.78 -12.60 -7.04
C VAL A 121 6.19 -12.32 -6.51
N LEU A 122 6.83 -13.29 -5.89
CA LEU A 122 8.21 -13.17 -5.39
C LEU A 122 9.22 -13.04 -6.55
N GLU A 123 9.01 -13.73 -7.68
CA GLU A 123 9.83 -13.60 -8.88
C GLU A 123 9.78 -12.17 -9.46
N LEU A 124 8.69 -11.43 -9.23
CA LEU A 124 8.57 -10.02 -9.57
C LEU A 124 9.21 -9.07 -8.52
N ASN A 125 9.93 -9.59 -7.55
CA ASN A 125 10.54 -8.83 -6.45
C ASN A 125 9.52 -8.01 -5.62
N ILE A 126 8.25 -8.46 -5.56
CA ILE A 126 7.20 -7.85 -4.75
C ILE A 126 7.24 -8.48 -3.35
N GLY A 127 7.50 -7.65 -2.34
CA GLY A 127 7.70 -8.11 -0.94
C GLY A 127 6.43 -8.12 -0.08
N TYR A 128 5.31 -7.57 -0.57
CA TYR A 128 4.07 -7.51 0.18
C TYR A 128 2.96 -8.28 -0.53
N GLY A 129 2.28 -9.15 0.21
CA GLY A 129 1.17 -9.92 -0.31
C GLY A 129 0.00 -10.00 0.67
N GLN A 130 -1.22 -10.04 0.13
CA GLN A 130 -2.44 -10.32 0.87
C GLN A 130 -3.36 -11.24 0.07
N GLY A 131 -4.13 -12.08 0.75
CA GLY A 131 -5.07 -13.00 0.13
C GLY A 131 -5.49 -14.11 1.06
N HIS A 132 -6.41 -14.95 0.62
CA HIS A 132 -6.94 -16.06 1.42
C HIS A 132 -5.89 -17.09 1.81
N LEU A 133 -4.82 -17.23 1.03
CA LEU A 133 -3.69 -18.10 1.37
C LEU A 133 -3.10 -17.77 2.75
N PHE A 134 -3.02 -16.49 3.12
CA PHE A 134 -2.46 -16.04 4.40
C PHE A 134 -3.45 -16.07 5.55
N GLY A 135 -4.72 -16.24 5.27
CA GLY A 135 -5.80 -16.36 6.23
C GLY A 135 -7.09 -15.66 5.78
N GLU A 136 -8.20 -16.30 6.10
CA GLU A 136 -9.51 -15.70 5.85
C GLU A 136 -9.82 -14.60 6.88
N PRO A 137 -10.58 -13.56 6.47
CA PRO A 137 -11.08 -12.57 7.41
C PRO A 137 -11.86 -13.25 8.54
N ARG A 138 -11.53 -12.95 9.78
CA ARG A 138 -12.17 -13.50 10.96
C ARG A 138 -12.79 -12.40 11.81
N ALA A 139 -13.91 -12.68 12.44
CA ALA A 139 -14.48 -11.78 13.43
C ALA A 139 -13.49 -11.57 14.60
N ILE A 140 -13.34 -10.33 15.03
CA ILE A 140 -12.54 -10.01 16.21
C ILE A 140 -13.17 -10.69 17.43
N ARG A 141 -12.40 -11.52 18.11
CA ARG A 141 -12.87 -12.15 19.36
C ARG A 141 -13.04 -11.08 20.42
N GLY A 142 -14.16 -11.11 21.16
CA GLY A 142 -14.45 -10.15 22.24
C GLY A 142 -13.33 -10.02 23.29
N ALA A 143 -12.56 -11.11 23.53
CA ALA A 143 -11.39 -11.08 24.40
C ALA A 143 -10.30 -10.11 23.95
N ILE A 144 -10.09 -9.94 22.62
CA ILE A 144 -9.09 -9.00 22.09
C ILE A 144 -9.55 -7.55 22.29
N LEU A 145 -10.86 -7.29 22.21
CA LEU A 145 -11.41 -5.96 22.47
C LEU A 145 -11.37 -5.60 23.97
N ALA A 146 -11.42 -6.60 24.86
CA ALA A 146 -11.27 -6.39 26.30
C ALA A 146 -9.82 -6.15 26.75
N GLU A 147 -8.82 -6.60 25.96
CA GLU A 147 -7.39 -6.37 26.21
C GLU A 147 -6.89 -5.01 25.72
N THR A 148 -7.71 -4.25 25.00
CA THR A 148 -7.34 -2.91 24.50
C THR A 148 -7.58 -1.77 25.49
N ASP A 149 -8.20 -2.03 26.64
CA ASP A 149 -8.11 -1.10 27.77
C ASP A 149 -6.75 -1.31 28.47
N PRO A 150 -5.77 -0.41 28.33
CA PRO A 150 -4.53 -0.53 29.10
C PRO A 150 -4.92 -0.51 30.58
N PRO A 151 -4.38 -1.42 31.41
CA PRO A 151 -4.65 -1.39 32.82
C PRO A 151 -4.28 0.01 33.35
N ALA A 152 -5.15 0.61 34.16
CA ALA A 152 -5.08 1.99 34.65
C ALA A 152 -3.72 2.35 35.33
N ASP A 153 -2.88 1.40 35.61
CA ASP A 153 -1.57 1.55 36.26
C ASP A 153 -0.47 2.11 35.31
N TYR A 154 -0.64 2.05 34.00
CA TYR A 154 0.37 2.64 33.07
C TYR A 154 0.37 4.17 33.05
N LEU A 155 -0.68 4.81 33.53
CA LEU A 155 -0.78 6.27 33.61
C LEU A 155 -0.10 6.86 34.85
N GLN A 156 0.41 6.03 35.79
CA GLN A 156 1.01 6.47 37.04
C GLN A 156 2.52 6.23 37.16
N ALA A 157 3.21 5.79 36.12
CA ALA A 157 4.66 5.65 36.17
C ALA A 157 5.33 7.05 36.13
N PRO A 158 6.01 7.50 37.20
CA PRO A 158 6.70 8.79 37.19
C PRO A 158 7.86 8.72 36.21
N LEU A 159 7.93 9.70 35.30
CA LEU A 159 9.08 9.93 34.43
C LEU A 159 10.36 10.05 35.29
N ARG A 160 11.15 9.01 35.38
CA ARG A 160 12.51 9.09 35.95
C ARG A 160 13.34 10.00 35.07
N ARG A 161 13.58 11.23 35.53
CA ARG A 161 14.63 12.11 35.00
C ARG A 161 15.96 11.36 35.13
N ARG A 162 16.61 11.08 34.00
CA ARG A 162 18.02 10.73 34.01
C ARG A 162 18.79 12.00 34.40
N ALA A 163 19.41 11.95 35.57
CA ALA A 163 20.42 12.91 35.98
C ALA A 163 21.79 12.44 35.45
N GLY A 164 22.60 13.38 35.01
CA GLY A 164 24.03 13.20 34.69
C GLY A 164 24.33 13.29 33.22
#